data_9d9a44e827f2227f350655b3ea077170
#
_entry.id   9d9a44e827f2227f350655b3ea077170
#
_cell.length_a   1.000
_cell.length_b   1.000
_cell.length_c   1.000
_cell.angle_alpha   90.00
_cell.angle_beta   90.00
_cell.angle_gamma   90.00
#
_symmetry.space_group_name_H-M   'P 1'
#
loop_
_entity.id
_entity.type
_entity.pdbx_description
1 polymer ?
#
loop_
_entity_poly.entity_id
_entity_poly.type
_entity_poly.pdbx_seq_one_letter_code
_entity_poly.pdbx_strand_id
1 'polypeptide(L)'
;ISRVEKNSEIIIITGGLGPTKDDLTKITLCEYFNDELVLYPDVLNHIEEMFKKYVSTPINEKNRKQAFLPKKAKIYLNNYGTASGMLFKKNKNLFFSLPGVPHEMKMLLNDSVIPELKSKFSLPYIYHKTLLTYGLGESVISKRIESWENNLPENIKLAYLPGLGRVRLRLSSKGVDKKKVIDSVDKQVKKLIPLIDDIYFGDEPSEPLEKIVALNLKKLKKTLSIAESCTGGRLSSRFVEHPGASSFFMGGV
;
A
#
# COMPACT_ATOMS: atom_id res chain seq x y z
N ILE A 1 20.71 9.05 -8.89
CA ILE A 1 21.04 8.46 -7.59
C ILE A 1 21.83 9.45 -6.75
N SER A 2 22.98 9.97 -7.19
CA SER A 2 23.87 10.88 -6.44
C SER A 2 23.19 12.15 -5.90
N ARG A 3 22.18 12.68 -6.59
CA ARG A 3 21.39 13.84 -6.11
C ARG A 3 20.49 13.49 -4.95
N VAL A 4 19.85 12.31 -5.01
CA VAL A 4 18.90 11.86 -3.97
C VAL A 4 19.64 11.38 -2.72
N GLU A 5 20.80 10.74 -2.90
CA GLU A 5 21.65 10.26 -1.80
C GLU A 5 22.01 11.35 -0.79
N LYS A 6 22.20 12.59 -1.25
CA LYS A 6 22.55 13.71 -0.37
C LYS A 6 21.42 14.15 0.57
N ASN A 7 20.17 13.86 0.20
CA ASN A 7 18.98 14.39 0.87
C ASN A 7 18.09 13.32 1.49
N SER A 8 18.44 12.03 1.36
CA SER A 8 17.58 10.94 1.80
C SER A 8 18.38 9.77 2.35
N GLU A 9 18.00 9.26 3.50
CA GLU A 9 18.63 8.07 4.11
C GLU A 9 18.07 6.77 3.54
N ILE A 10 16.83 6.81 3.01
CA ILE A 10 16.16 5.66 2.39
C ILE A 10 15.80 6.05 0.96
N ILE A 11 16.33 5.31 0.00
CA ILE A 11 16.08 5.48 -1.42
C ILE A 11 15.42 4.20 -1.95
N ILE A 12 14.26 4.32 -2.57
CA ILE A 12 13.56 3.21 -3.21
C ILE A 12 13.51 3.47 -4.71
N ILE A 13 14.01 2.53 -5.47
CA ILE A 13 14.06 2.54 -6.94
C ILE A 13 13.15 1.42 -7.41
N THR A 14 12.26 1.69 -8.35
CA THR A 14 11.36 0.68 -8.91
C THR A 14 11.50 0.59 -10.42
N GLY A 15 11.52 -0.64 -10.95
CA GLY A 15 11.60 -0.93 -12.37
C GLY A 15 13.01 -1.13 -12.92
N GLY A 16 13.09 -1.56 -14.17
CA GLY A 16 14.32 -1.79 -14.89
C GLY A 16 15.14 -3.00 -14.41
N LEU A 17 14.49 -4.02 -13.80
CA LEU A 17 15.13 -5.24 -13.33
C LEU A 17 14.84 -6.47 -14.21
N GLY A 18 14.05 -6.31 -15.25
CA GLY A 18 13.66 -7.37 -16.17
C GLY A 18 14.78 -7.82 -17.12
N PRO A 19 14.47 -8.69 -18.08
CA PRO A 19 15.42 -9.26 -19.01
C PRO A 19 15.58 -8.48 -20.32
N THR A 20 14.93 -7.32 -20.46
CA THR A 20 14.89 -6.57 -21.72
C THR A 20 16.01 -5.54 -21.81
N LYS A 21 16.25 -4.99 -23.01
CA LYS A 21 17.38 -4.07 -23.25
C LYS A 21 17.24 -2.71 -22.54
N ASP A 22 16.03 -2.33 -22.19
CA ASP A 22 15.67 -1.12 -21.47
C ASP A 22 15.74 -1.29 -19.93
N ASP A 23 15.98 -2.53 -19.46
CA ASP A 23 16.16 -2.83 -18.04
C ASP A 23 17.60 -2.54 -17.59
N LEU A 24 17.93 -1.27 -17.42
CA LEU A 24 19.29 -0.80 -17.11
C LEU A 24 19.59 -0.63 -15.62
N THR A 25 18.57 -0.71 -14.75
CA THR A 25 18.71 -0.38 -13.33
C THR A 25 19.79 -1.20 -12.63
N LYS A 26 19.84 -2.51 -12.91
CA LYS A 26 20.81 -3.44 -12.30
C LYS A 26 22.25 -3.09 -12.66
N ILE A 27 22.51 -2.79 -13.93
CA ILE A 27 23.83 -2.43 -14.46
C ILE A 27 24.25 -1.08 -13.89
N THR A 28 23.36 -0.08 -13.95
CA THR A 28 23.60 1.26 -13.40
C THR A 28 23.90 1.24 -11.89
N LEU A 29 23.24 0.36 -11.12
CA LEU A 29 23.52 0.18 -9.71
C LEU A 29 24.91 -0.47 -9.50
N CYS A 30 25.29 -1.47 -10.31
CA CYS A 30 26.65 -2.03 -10.26
C CYS A 30 27.71 -0.97 -10.49
N GLU A 31 27.54 -0.14 -11.51
CA GLU A 31 28.47 0.97 -11.80
C GLU A 31 28.52 1.96 -10.63
N TYR A 32 27.35 2.37 -10.11
CA TYR A 32 27.25 3.35 -9.04
C TYR A 32 27.90 2.89 -7.73
N PHE A 33 27.79 1.59 -7.41
CA PHE A 33 28.34 0.99 -6.20
C PHE A 33 29.72 0.36 -6.41
N ASN A 34 30.31 0.49 -7.61
CA ASN A 34 31.56 -0.18 -8.00
C ASN A 34 31.50 -1.67 -7.65
N ASP A 35 30.50 -2.35 -8.21
CA ASP A 35 30.15 -3.75 -7.96
C ASP A 35 30.15 -4.55 -9.25
N GLU A 36 30.08 -5.87 -9.16
CA GLU A 36 30.01 -6.81 -10.27
C GLU A 36 28.78 -7.70 -10.19
N LEU A 37 28.28 -8.15 -11.35
CA LEU A 37 27.20 -9.12 -11.42
C LEU A 37 27.75 -10.53 -11.24
N VAL A 38 27.24 -11.27 -10.29
CA VAL A 38 27.56 -12.67 -10.04
C VAL A 38 26.31 -13.55 -10.12
N LEU A 39 26.47 -14.81 -10.50
CA LEU A 39 25.38 -15.75 -10.52
C LEU A 39 24.96 -16.11 -9.09
N TYR A 40 23.65 -16.03 -8.83
CA TYR A 40 23.02 -16.53 -7.61
C TYR A 40 22.27 -17.84 -7.93
N PRO A 41 22.81 -19.01 -7.55
CA PRO A 41 22.19 -20.32 -7.87
C PRO A 41 20.76 -20.44 -7.32
N ASP A 42 20.51 -19.97 -6.11
CA ASP A 42 19.17 -20.04 -5.50
C ASP A 42 18.14 -19.22 -6.27
N VAL A 43 18.54 -18.05 -6.78
CA VAL A 43 17.68 -17.22 -7.64
C VAL A 43 17.44 -17.90 -8.99
N LEU A 44 18.48 -18.53 -9.57
CA LEU A 44 18.32 -19.27 -10.81
C LEU A 44 17.34 -20.43 -10.66
N ASN A 45 17.50 -21.23 -9.61
CA ASN A 45 16.60 -22.33 -9.30
C ASN A 45 15.16 -21.84 -9.13
N HIS A 46 14.98 -20.76 -8.39
CA HIS A 46 13.67 -20.15 -8.21
C HIS A 46 13.03 -19.70 -9.53
N ILE A 47 13.79 -19.04 -10.41
CA ILE A 47 13.30 -18.65 -11.73
C ILE A 47 12.91 -19.88 -12.56
N GLU A 48 13.70 -20.94 -12.54
CA GLU A 48 13.40 -22.18 -13.26
C GLU A 48 12.14 -22.87 -12.75
N GLU A 49 11.93 -22.90 -11.43
CA GLU A 49 10.70 -23.41 -10.81
C GLU A 49 9.47 -22.59 -11.19
N MET A 50 9.60 -21.25 -11.18
CA MET A 50 8.52 -20.36 -11.60
C MET A 50 8.13 -20.61 -13.07
N PHE A 51 9.12 -20.76 -13.95
CA PHE A 51 8.87 -21.08 -15.36
C PHE A 51 8.19 -22.45 -15.51
N LYS A 52 8.65 -23.48 -14.82
CA LYS A 52 7.99 -24.82 -14.83
C LYS A 52 6.52 -24.76 -14.37
N LYS A 53 6.22 -23.89 -13.42
CA LYS A 53 4.89 -23.81 -12.80
C LYS A 53 3.89 -22.96 -13.61
N TYR A 54 4.34 -21.87 -14.18
CA TYR A 54 3.46 -20.83 -14.73
C TYR A 54 3.63 -20.56 -16.21
N VAL A 55 4.71 -21.05 -16.84
CA VAL A 55 5.04 -20.75 -18.22
C VAL A 55 5.20 -22.08 -19.00
N SER A 56 4.49 -22.20 -20.11
CA SER A 56 4.53 -23.41 -20.95
C SER A 56 5.80 -23.57 -21.81
N THR A 57 6.59 -22.50 -21.94
CA THR A 57 7.83 -22.49 -22.73
C THR A 57 9.05 -22.66 -21.85
N PRO A 58 10.10 -23.35 -22.33
CA PRO A 58 11.36 -23.46 -21.60
C PRO A 58 11.99 -22.10 -21.29
N ILE A 59 12.67 -22.02 -20.16
CA ILE A 59 13.43 -20.81 -19.79
C ILE A 59 14.52 -20.54 -20.84
N ASN A 60 14.62 -19.29 -21.29
CA ASN A 60 15.64 -18.86 -22.23
C ASN A 60 16.83 -18.19 -21.52
N GLU A 61 17.93 -17.97 -22.27
CA GLU A 61 19.16 -17.35 -21.77
C GLU A 61 18.93 -15.95 -21.15
N LYS A 62 18.00 -15.16 -21.69
CA LYS A 62 17.71 -13.82 -21.14
C LYS A 62 17.10 -13.93 -19.76
N ASN A 63 16.21 -14.90 -19.55
CA ASN A 63 15.59 -15.13 -18.25
C ASN A 63 16.59 -15.70 -17.23
N ARG A 64 17.49 -16.60 -17.66
CA ARG A 64 18.60 -17.09 -16.81
C ARG A 64 19.51 -15.96 -16.34
N LYS A 65 19.77 -14.96 -17.21
CA LYS A 65 20.57 -13.77 -16.87
C LYS A 65 19.94 -12.89 -15.76
N GLN A 66 18.69 -13.06 -15.45
CA GLN A 66 18.07 -12.38 -14.29
C GLN A 66 18.66 -12.85 -12.95
N ALA A 67 19.22 -14.07 -12.90
CA ALA A 67 19.90 -14.60 -11.72
C ALA A 67 21.32 -14.01 -11.52
N PHE A 68 21.83 -13.23 -12.46
CA PHE A 68 23.05 -12.45 -12.26
C PHE A 68 22.70 -11.15 -11.54
N LEU A 69 23.10 -11.05 -10.28
CA LEU A 69 22.77 -9.94 -9.39
C LEU A 69 24.05 -9.35 -8.79
N PRO A 70 24.01 -8.10 -8.33
CA PRO A 70 25.16 -7.44 -7.73
C PRO A 70 25.66 -8.18 -6.48
N LYS A 71 26.97 -8.41 -6.40
CA LYS A 71 27.64 -9.19 -5.35
C LYS A 71 27.53 -8.56 -3.97
N LYS A 72 27.59 -7.22 -3.89
CA LYS A 72 27.52 -6.45 -2.63
C LYS A 72 26.10 -6.24 -2.14
N ALA A 73 25.09 -6.52 -2.97
CA ALA A 73 23.71 -6.33 -2.58
C ALA A 73 23.18 -7.48 -1.69
N LYS A 74 22.36 -7.14 -0.71
CA LYS A 74 21.48 -8.14 -0.08
C LYS A 74 20.32 -8.41 -1.03
N ILE A 75 20.14 -9.66 -1.41
CA ILE A 75 19.09 -10.07 -2.35
C ILE A 75 17.81 -10.44 -1.58
N TYR A 76 16.68 -9.97 -2.08
CA TYR A 76 15.34 -10.36 -1.64
C TYR A 76 14.69 -11.18 -2.75
N LEU A 77 14.52 -12.47 -2.50
CA LEU A 77 13.87 -13.36 -3.43
C LEU A 77 12.41 -12.93 -3.68
N ASN A 78 12.01 -12.90 -4.94
CA ASN A 78 10.66 -12.47 -5.32
C ASN A 78 9.76 -13.70 -5.54
N ASN A 79 8.93 -14.04 -4.55
CA ASN A 79 8.00 -15.16 -4.64
C ASN A 79 6.83 -14.94 -5.63
N TYR A 80 6.72 -13.74 -6.19
CA TYR A 80 5.60 -13.31 -7.05
C TYR A 80 6.03 -13.07 -8.49
N GLY A 81 7.33 -13.21 -8.79
CA GLY A 81 7.89 -13.00 -10.11
C GLY A 81 9.39 -13.33 -10.18
N THR A 82 9.99 -13.14 -11.34
CA THR A 82 11.38 -13.55 -11.62
C THR A 82 12.43 -12.50 -11.24
N ALA A 83 12.03 -11.23 -11.07
CA ALA A 83 12.95 -10.15 -10.78
C ALA A 83 13.10 -9.96 -9.25
N SER A 84 14.23 -10.38 -8.69
CA SER A 84 14.53 -10.22 -7.26
C SER A 84 14.75 -8.77 -6.87
N GLY A 85 14.32 -8.43 -5.64
CA GLY A 85 14.66 -7.16 -5.02
C GLY A 85 16.10 -7.13 -4.50
N MET A 86 16.66 -5.93 -4.34
CA MET A 86 18.03 -5.72 -3.91
C MET A 86 18.13 -4.60 -2.89
N LEU A 87 19.03 -4.73 -1.91
CA LEU A 87 19.40 -3.68 -0.98
C LEU A 87 20.90 -3.44 -1.04
N PHE A 88 21.26 -2.21 -1.35
CA PHE A 88 22.62 -1.72 -1.17
C PHE A 88 22.70 -0.79 0.04
N LYS A 89 23.87 -0.77 0.67
CA LYS A 89 24.20 0.13 1.78
C LYS A 89 25.40 0.97 1.40
N LYS A 90 25.30 2.27 1.61
CA LYS A 90 26.41 3.21 1.43
C LYS A 90 26.35 4.27 2.51
N ASN A 91 27.35 4.31 3.36
CA ASN A 91 27.35 5.13 4.57
C ASN A 91 26.11 4.81 5.45
N LYS A 92 25.28 5.81 5.75
CA LYS A 92 24.01 5.65 6.45
C LYS A 92 22.81 5.39 5.55
N ASN A 93 23.00 5.43 4.23
CA ASN A 93 21.92 5.37 3.26
C ASN A 93 21.62 3.93 2.84
N LEU A 94 20.33 3.64 2.69
CA LEU A 94 19.79 2.37 2.22
C LEU A 94 19.16 2.58 0.85
N PHE A 95 19.59 1.77 -0.12
CA PHE A 95 19.07 1.80 -1.49
C PHE A 95 18.37 0.49 -1.80
N PHE A 96 17.06 0.54 -1.85
CA PHE A 96 16.24 -0.61 -2.26
C PHE A 96 15.92 -0.49 -3.74
N SER A 97 16.15 -1.58 -4.48
CA SER A 97 15.72 -1.68 -5.88
C SER A 97 14.71 -2.81 -6.00
N LEU A 98 13.54 -2.50 -6.55
CA LEU A 98 12.36 -3.37 -6.60
C LEU A 98 11.86 -3.50 -8.04
N PRO A 99 11.14 -4.60 -8.38
CA PRO A 99 10.51 -4.76 -9.68
C PRO A 99 9.58 -3.62 -10.06
N GLY A 100 9.36 -3.41 -11.36
CA GLY A 100 8.41 -2.44 -11.88
C GLY A 100 6.96 -2.89 -11.86
N VAL A 101 6.70 -4.20 -11.84
CA VAL A 101 5.34 -4.76 -11.78
C VAL A 101 4.70 -4.41 -10.43
N PRO A 102 3.58 -3.66 -10.41
CA PRO A 102 3.04 -3.10 -9.15
C PRO A 102 2.71 -4.15 -8.09
N HIS A 103 2.23 -5.32 -8.50
CA HIS A 103 1.91 -6.41 -7.57
C HIS A 103 3.18 -6.95 -6.89
N GLU A 104 4.20 -7.31 -7.68
CA GLU A 104 5.48 -7.81 -7.18
C GLU A 104 6.17 -6.80 -6.26
N MET A 105 6.22 -5.54 -6.69
CA MET A 105 6.80 -4.43 -5.92
C MET A 105 6.12 -4.27 -4.56
N LYS A 106 4.78 -4.27 -4.51
CA LYS A 106 4.01 -4.15 -3.26
C LYS A 106 4.27 -5.32 -2.31
N MET A 107 4.34 -6.54 -2.85
CA MET A 107 4.59 -7.72 -2.04
C MET A 107 6.02 -7.70 -1.46
N LEU A 108 7.05 -7.44 -2.28
CA LEU A 108 8.42 -7.29 -1.79
C LEU A 108 8.58 -6.15 -0.78
N LEU A 109 7.88 -5.03 -1.00
CA LEU A 109 7.87 -3.91 -0.05
C LEU A 109 7.34 -4.35 1.31
N ASN A 110 6.22 -5.07 1.33
CA ASN A 110 5.58 -5.54 2.57
C ASN A 110 6.36 -6.66 3.26
N ASP A 111 6.84 -7.64 2.49
CA ASP A 111 7.43 -8.86 3.04
C ASP A 111 8.90 -8.69 3.43
N SER A 112 9.60 -7.75 2.78
CA SER A 112 11.05 -7.60 2.94
C SER A 112 11.48 -6.19 3.36
N VAL A 113 11.08 -5.15 2.61
CA VAL A 113 11.60 -3.78 2.82
C VAL A 113 11.08 -3.17 4.11
N ILE A 114 9.77 -3.22 4.35
CA ILE A 114 9.17 -2.64 5.57
C ILE A 114 9.68 -3.33 6.83
N PRO A 115 9.78 -4.67 6.92
CA PRO A 115 10.41 -5.34 8.07
C PRO A 115 11.87 -4.94 8.28
N GLU A 116 12.67 -4.87 7.20
CA GLU A 116 14.07 -4.42 7.26
C GLU A 116 14.18 -2.99 7.81
N LEU A 117 13.32 -2.07 7.34
CA LEU A 117 13.28 -0.69 7.84
C LEU A 117 12.88 -0.63 9.33
N LYS A 118 11.84 -1.37 9.72
CA LYS A 118 11.38 -1.44 11.12
C LYS A 118 12.43 -2.00 12.06
N SER A 119 13.31 -2.90 11.59
CA SER A 119 14.40 -3.44 12.38
C SER A 119 15.56 -2.46 12.59
N LYS A 120 15.73 -1.50 11.68
CA LYS A 120 16.86 -0.54 11.69
C LYS A 120 16.53 0.83 12.24
N PHE A 121 15.28 1.23 12.12
CA PHE A 121 14.83 2.56 12.51
C PHE A 121 13.78 2.48 13.62
N SER A 122 13.94 3.31 14.63
CA SER A 122 12.90 3.55 15.64
C SER A 122 11.83 4.46 15.03
N LEU A 123 10.89 3.86 14.31
CA LEU A 123 9.83 4.60 13.63
C LEU A 123 8.71 4.94 14.62
N PRO A 124 8.17 6.18 14.59
CA PRO A 124 7.02 6.51 15.39
C PRO A 124 5.78 5.74 14.92
N TYR A 125 4.94 5.34 15.84
CA TYR A 125 3.61 4.84 15.51
C TYR A 125 2.73 6.00 15.04
N ILE A 126 2.05 5.83 13.91
CA ILE A 126 1.11 6.79 13.36
C ILE A 126 -0.28 6.17 13.43
N TYR A 127 -1.24 6.93 13.93
CA TYR A 127 -2.63 6.52 14.00
C TYR A 127 -3.53 7.55 13.34
N HIS A 128 -4.44 7.07 12.50
CA HIS A 128 -5.47 7.85 11.86
C HIS A 128 -6.84 7.29 12.24
N LYS A 129 -7.75 8.16 12.60
CA LYS A 129 -9.17 7.84 12.75
C LYS A 129 -9.97 8.80 11.88
N THR A 130 -10.77 8.24 10.99
CA THR A 130 -11.56 9.01 10.02
C THR A 130 -13.04 8.80 10.31
N LEU A 131 -13.75 9.89 10.50
CA LEU A 131 -15.20 9.93 10.73
C LEU A 131 -15.89 10.32 9.43
N LEU A 132 -16.99 9.65 9.12
CA LEU A 132 -17.81 9.96 7.94
C LEU A 132 -18.91 10.94 8.34
N THR A 133 -19.05 12.06 7.60
CA THR A 133 -20.15 12.99 7.73
C THR A 133 -20.84 13.22 6.39
N TYR A 134 -22.15 13.45 6.41
CA TYR A 134 -22.97 13.70 5.24
C TYR A 134 -23.88 14.92 5.47
N GLY A 135 -24.28 15.56 4.37
CA GLY A 135 -25.31 16.60 4.38
C GLY A 135 -24.79 18.02 4.58
N LEU A 136 -23.56 18.22 5.06
CA LEU A 136 -22.97 19.57 5.21
C LEU A 136 -21.64 19.67 4.44
N GLY A 137 -21.36 20.87 3.94
CA GLY A 137 -20.08 21.20 3.31
C GLY A 137 -19.00 21.48 4.36
N GLU A 138 -17.73 21.42 3.89
CA GLU A 138 -16.53 21.59 4.72
C GLU A 138 -16.56 22.88 5.55
N SER A 139 -16.89 24.03 4.92
CA SER A 139 -16.90 25.35 5.59
C SER A 139 -17.92 25.42 6.73
N VAL A 140 -19.06 24.76 6.58
CA VAL A 140 -20.11 24.73 7.62
C VAL A 140 -19.66 23.86 8.79
N ILE A 141 -19.07 22.69 8.50
CA ILE A 141 -18.55 21.79 9.55
C ILE A 141 -17.41 22.48 10.29
N SER A 142 -16.44 23.06 9.57
CA SER A 142 -15.30 23.76 10.18
C SER A 142 -15.75 24.88 11.13
N LYS A 143 -16.71 25.71 10.71
CA LYS A 143 -17.29 26.73 11.60
C LYS A 143 -17.95 26.14 12.83
N ARG A 144 -18.68 25.00 12.69
CA ARG A 144 -19.38 24.34 13.78
C ARG A 144 -18.43 23.81 14.85
N ILE A 145 -17.28 23.26 14.45
CA ILE A 145 -16.32 22.62 15.36
C ILE A 145 -15.10 23.49 15.68
N GLU A 146 -15.07 24.74 15.25
CA GLU A 146 -13.95 25.67 15.37
C GLU A 146 -13.38 25.76 16.80
N SER A 147 -14.25 25.92 17.79
CA SER A 147 -13.83 25.97 19.20
C SER A 147 -13.15 24.67 19.67
N TRP A 148 -13.64 23.52 19.24
CA TRP A 148 -13.02 22.24 19.56
C TRP A 148 -11.70 22.06 18.80
N GLU A 149 -11.65 22.43 17.52
CA GLU A 149 -10.47 22.33 16.67
C GLU A 149 -9.32 23.20 17.21
N ASN A 150 -9.60 24.44 17.60
CA ASN A 150 -8.62 25.35 18.20
C ASN A 150 -8.06 24.86 19.56
N ASN A 151 -8.78 23.97 20.24
CA ASN A 151 -8.35 23.36 21.50
C ASN A 151 -7.78 21.94 21.34
N LEU A 152 -7.45 21.52 20.09
CA LEU A 152 -6.80 20.24 19.87
C LEU A 152 -5.38 20.23 20.46
N PRO A 153 -4.96 19.13 21.08
CA PRO A 153 -3.56 18.95 21.48
C PRO A 153 -2.62 19.05 20.27
N GLU A 154 -1.44 19.63 20.45
CA GLU A 154 -0.44 19.83 19.38
C GLU A 154 -0.05 18.56 18.62
N ASN A 155 -0.12 17.41 19.28
CA ASN A 155 0.17 16.11 18.69
C ASN A 155 -0.96 15.54 17.83
N ILE A 156 -2.12 16.21 17.77
CA ILE A 156 -3.26 15.77 16.96
C ILE A 156 -3.51 16.78 15.84
N LYS A 157 -3.65 16.28 14.63
CA LYS A 157 -3.99 17.06 13.46
C LYS A 157 -5.35 16.63 12.92
N LEU A 158 -6.20 17.60 12.63
CA LEU A 158 -7.43 17.40 11.89
C LEU A 158 -7.19 17.67 10.40
N ALA A 159 -7.81 16.87 9.54
CA ALA A 159 -7.89 17.11 8.11
C ALA A 159 -9.34 16.92 7.65
N TYR A 160 -9.79 17.87 6.84
CA TYR A 160 -11.06 17.78 6.12
C TYR A 160 -10.78 17.14 4.75
N LEU A 161 -11.50 16.10 4.42
CA LEU A 161 -11.36 15.33 3.18
C LEU A 161 -12.70 15.35 2.43
N PRO A 162 -12.98 16.40 1.67
CA PRO A 162 -14.24 16.54 0.96
C PRO A 162 -14.40 15.49 -0.15
N GLY A 163 -15.62 15.08 -0.37
CA GLY A 163 -16.05 14.21 -1.44
C GLY A 163 -17.47 14.53 -1.86
N LEU A 164 -17.97 13.89 -2.88
CA LEU A 164 -19.33 14.14 -3.37
C LEU A 164 -20.37 13.81 -2.28
N GLY A 165 -21.10 14.84 -1.80
CA GLY A 165 -22.14 14.73 -0.77
C GLY A 165 -21.66 14.40 0.64
N ARG A 166 -20.34 14.36 0.88
CA ARG A 166 -19.76 14.00 2.18
C ARG A 166 -18.48 14.76 2.49
N VAL A 167 -18.18 14.88 3.76
CA VAL A 167 -16.86 15.29 4.25
C VAL A 167 -16.36 14.24 5.23
N ARG A 168 -15.11 13.81 5.08
CA ARG A 168 -14.47 12.91 6.04
C ARG A 168 -13.58 13.74 6.96
N LEU A 169 -13.73 13.55 8.26
CA LEU A 169 -12.90 14.22 9.27
C LEU A 169 -11.85 13.23 9.76
N ARG A 170 -10.59 13.47 9.43
CA ARG A 170 -9.47 12.61 9.81
C ARG A 170 -8.66 13.22 10.94
N LEU A 171 -8.71 12.61 12.10
CA LEU A 171 -7.80 12.89 13.19
C LEU A 171 -6.53 12.03 13.04
N SER A 172 -5.38 12.66 13.14
CA SER A 172 -4.08 12.00 13.00
C SER A 172 -3.17 12.34 14.16
N SER A 173 -2.50 11.33 14.71
CA SER A 173 -1.47 11.53 15.73
C SER A 173 -0.29 10.59 15.49
N LYS A 174 0.91 10.99 15.99
CA LYS A 174 2.13 10.19 15.92
C LYS A 174 2.87 10.23 17.27
N GLY A 175 3.54 9.15 17.59
CA GLY A 175 4.36 9.07 18.81
C GLY A 175 5.01 7.70 18.96
N VAL A 176 5.87 7.56 19.96
CA VAL A 176 6.58 6.31 20.23
C VAL A 176 5.68 5.28 20.92
N ASP A 177 4.83 5.75 21.83
CA ASP A 177 3.91 4.91 22.60
C ASP A 177 2.57 4.75 21.83
N LYS A 178 2.38 3.57 21.27
CA LYS A 178 1.18 3.22 20.49
C LYS A 178 -0.11 3.46 21.29
N LYS A 179 -0.16 3.06 22.57
CA LYS A 179 -1.36 3.17 23.40
C LYS A 179 -1.72 4.63 23.64
N LYS A 180 -0.74 5.45 24.02
CA LYS A 180 -0.96 6.89 24.24
C LYS A 180 -1.43 7.60 22.96
N VAL A 181 -0.89 7.22 21.80
CA VAL A 181 -1.30 7.80 20.51
C VAL A 181 -2.76 7.47 20.21
N ILE A 182 -3.19 6.22 20.37
CA ILE A 182 -4.57 5.79 20.14
C ILE A 182 -5.52 6.47 21.15
N ASP A 183 -5.21 6.38 22.44
CA ASP A 183 -6.06 6.94 23.52
C ASP A 183 -6.24 8.46 23.33
N SER A 184 -5.20 9.17 22.91
CA SER A 184 -5.25 10.61 22.64
C SER A 184 -6.24 10.95 21.52
N VAL A 185 -6.20 10.23 20.41
CA VAL A 185 -7.14 10.43 19.28
C VAL A 185 -8.56 10.05 19.68
N ASP A 186 -8.74 8.88 20.30
CA ASP A 186 -10.07 8.40 20.69
C ASP A 186 -10.75 9.33 21.72
N LYS A 187 -9.96 9.94 22.61
CA LYS A 187 -10.46 10.98 23.52
C LYS A 187 -11.00 12.20 22.78
N GLN A 188 -10.33 12.65 21.72
CA GLN A 188 -10.80 13.78 20.92
C GLN A 188 -11.99 13.42 20.04
N VAL A 189 -12.04 12.20 19.50
CA VAL A 189 -13.20 11.69 18.77
C VAL A 189 -14.45 11.67 19.65
N LYS A 190 -14.34 11.18 20.90
CA LYS A 190 -15.46 11.22 21.86
C LYS A 190 -15.98 12.63 22.14
N LYS A 191 -15.11 13.64 22.09
CA LYS A 191 -15.54 15.06 22.25
C LYS A 191 -16.14 15.64 20.97
N LEU A 192 -15.69 15.17 19.80
CA LEU A 192 -16.14 15.65 18.50
C LEU A 192 -17.53 15.11 18.13
N ILE A 193 -17.81 13.82 18.37
CA ILE A 193 -19.07 13.19 17.98
C ILE A 193 -20.30 13.97 18.43
N PRO A 194 -20.44 14.44 19.69
CA PRO A 194 -21.61 15.23 20.10
C PRO A 194 -21.80 16.56 19.36
N LEU A 195 -20.73 17.10 18.75
CA LEU A 195 -20.80 18.35 17.98
C LEU A 195 -21.30 18.14 16.55
N ILE A 196 -21.32 16.89 16.08
CA ILE A 196 -21.65 16.52 14.70
C ILE A 196 -22.63 15.34 14.63
N ASP A 197 -23.35 15.03 15.69
CA ASP A 197 -24.19 13.82 15.84
C ASP A 197 -25.28 13.73 14.75
N ASP A 198 -25.82 14.87 14.34
CA ASP A 198 -26.84 14.99 13.28
C ASP A 198 -26.32 14.66 11.87
N ILE A 199 -25.00 14.72 11.67
CA ILE A 199 -24.34 14.46 10.37
C ILE A 199 -23.34 13.30 10.42
N TYR A 200 -23.10 12.71 11.60
CA TYR A 200 -22.15 11.63 11.79
C TYR A 200 -22.75 10.28 11.41
N PHE A 201 -22.10 9.58 10.49
CA PHE A 201 -22.52 8.27 9.98
C PHE A 201 -21.67 7.09 10.47
N GLY A 202 -20.69 7.36 11.30
CA GLY A 202 -19.79 6.34 11.81
C GLY A 202 -18.33 6.54 11.39
N ASP A 203 -17.49 5.64 11.85
CA ASP A 203 -16.08 5.60 11.49
C ASP A 203 -15.94 5.15 10.03
N GLU A 204 -14.92 5.66 9.33
CA GLU A 204 -14.57 5.15 8.00
C GLU A 204 -14.20 3.67 8.12
N PRO A 205 -14.90 2.76 7.43
CA PRO A 205 -14.62 1.34 7.53
C PRO A 205 -13.23 1.04 6.94
N SER A 206 -12.54 0.07 7.54
CA SER A 206 -11.24 -0.41 7.04
C SER A 206 -11.34 -1.11 5.70
N GLU A 207 -12.53 -1.57 5.34
CA GLU A 207 -12.81 -2.30 4.12
C GLU A 207 -13.72 -1.50 3.17
N PRO A 208 -13.59 -1.67 1.87
CA PRO A 208 -14.49 -1.07 0.89
C PRO A 208 -15.95 -1.41 1.15
N LEU A 209 -16.86 -0.48 0.86
CA LEU A 209 -18.29 -0.65 1.13
C LEU A 209 -18.86 -1.91 0.46
N GLU A 210 -18.49 -2.16 -0.78
CA GLU A 210 -18.89 -3.35 -1.53
C GLU A 210 -18.47 -4.65 -0.84
N LYS A 211 -17.31 -4.68 -0.21
CA LYS A 211 -16.85 -5.84 0.55
C LYS A 211 -17.66 -6.03 1.83
N ILE A 212 -18.01 -4.96 2.53
CA ILE A 212 -18.87 -5.01 3.72
C ILE A 212 -20.26 -5.53 3.34
N VAL A 213 -20.83 -5.02 2.25
CA VAL A 213 -22.13 -5.48 1.73
C VAL A 213 -22.05 -6.96 1.34
N ALA A 214 -20.99 -7.38 0.62
CA ALA A 214 -20.77 -8.78 0.27
C ALA A 214 -20.72 -9.71 1.49
N LEU A 215 -19.98 -9.32 2.53
CA LEU A 215 -19.90 -10.08 3.78
C LEU A 215 -21.26 -10.19 4.47
N ASN A 216 -22.04 -9.12 4.50
CA ASN A 216 -23.38 -9.13 5.07
C ASN A 216 -24.36 -10.00 4.28
N LEU A 217 -24.31 -9.95 2.94
CA LEU A 217 -25.12 -10.81 2.08
C LEU A 217 -24.81 -12.29 2.31
N LYS A 218 -23.52 -12.66 2.38
CA LYS A 218 -23.09 -14.02 2.70
C LYS A 218 -23.60 -14.46 4.08
N LYS A 219 -23.44 -13.63 5.11
CA LYS A 219 -23.91 -13.92 6.48
C LYS A 219 -25.43 -14.12 6.53
N LEU A 220 -26.17 -13.32 5.81
CA LEU A 220 -27.63 -13.37 5.76
C LEU A 220 -28.18 -14.41 4.73
N LYS A 221 -27.27 -15.10 4.01
CA LYS A 221 -27.62 -16.03 2.92
C LYS A 221 -28.54 -15.38 1.88
N LYS A 222 -28.27 -14.10 1.54
CA LYS A 222 -29.00 -13.32 0.53
C LYS A 222 -28.16 -13.20 -0.73
N THR A 223 -28.85 -13.00 -1.84
CA THR A 223 -28.26 -12.82 -3.16
C THR A 223 -28.44 -11.37 -3.65
N LEU A 224 -27.60 -10.96 -4.59
CA LEU A 224 -27.62 -9.65 -5.24
C LEU A 224 -27.61 -9.83 -6.75
N SER A 225 -28.50 -9.13 -7.43
CA SER A 225 -28.45 -8.88 -8.88
C SER A 225 -28.49 -7.39 -9.12
N ILE A 226 -27.82 -6.90 -10.15
CA ILE A 226 -27.69 -5.47 -10.44
C ILE A 226 -28.12 -5.21 -11.87
N ALA A 227 -28.97 -4.18 -12.07
CA ALA A 227 -29.28 -3.62 -13.38
C ALA A 227 -28.62 -2.24 -13.48
N GLU A 228 -27.74 -2.05 -14.46
CA GLU A 228 -27.00 -0.82 -14.66
C GLU A 228 -27.33 -0.19 -16.02
N SER A 229 -27.45 1.13 -16.04
CA SER A 229 -27.61 1.88 -17.29
C SER A 229 -26.35 2.72 -17.56
N CYS A 230 -26.18 3.82 -16.88
CA CYS A 230 -25.10 4.79 -17.13
C CYS A 230 -23.71 4.28 -16.72
N THR A 231 -23.62 3.41 -15.75
CA THR A 231 -22.37 2.93 -15.13
C THR A 231 -21.68 1.82 -15.93
N GLY A 232 -22.36 1.21 -16.91
CA GLY A 232 -21.77 0.24 -17.84
C GLY A 232 -21.10 -0.97 -17.17
N GLY A 233 -21.70 -1.50 -16.09
CA GLY A 233 -21.16 -2.65 -15.35
C GLY A 233 -20.18 -2.28 -14.23
N ARG A 234 -19.95 -0.98 -13.95
CA ARG A 234 -18.97 -0.54 -12.95
C ARG A 234 -19.35 -0.96 -11.53
N LEU A 235 -20.65 -0.94 -11.20
CA LEU A 235 -21.10 -1.38 -9.88
C LEU A 235 -20.97 -2.90 -9.75
N SER A 236 -21.35 -3.64 -10.77
CA SER A 236 -21.19 -5.11 -10.83
C SER A 236 -19.72 -5.52 -10.69
N SER A 237 -18.80 -4.84 -11.40
CA SER A 237 -17.37 -5.13 -11.33
C SER A 237 -16.81 -5.00 -9.91
N ARG A 238 -17.29 -4.02 -9.12
CA ARG A 238 -16.85 -3.82 -7.72
C ARG A 238 -17.19 -5.01 -6.84
N PHE A 239 -18.29 -5.69 -7.06
CA PHE A 239 -18.66 -6.89 -6.30
C PHE A 239 -17.87 -8.13 -6.72
N VAL A 240 -17.56 -8.27 -8.03
CA VAL A 240 -16.81 -9.44 -8.53
C VAL A 240 -15.30 -9.35 -8.34
N GLU A 241 -14.75 -8.17 -8.03
CA GLU A 241 -13.35 -8.00 -7.63
C GLU A 241 -12.96 -8.82 -6.37
N HIS A 242 -13.96 -9.20 -5.56
CA HIS A 242 -13.71 -9.90 -4.31
C HIS A 242 -13.87 -11.41 -4.45
N PRO A 243 -12.91 -12.23 -3.99
CA PRO A 243 -13.00 -13.69 -4.04
C PRO A 243 -14.27 -14.22 -3.39
N GLY A 244 -14.91 -15.20 -4.07
CA GLY A 244 -16.14 -15.83 -3.59
C GLY A 244 -17.41 -15.02 -3.88
N ALA A 245 -17.38 -14.13 -4.87
CA ALA A 245 -18.56 -13.36 -5.32
C ALA A 245 -19.71 -14.27 -5.79
N SER A 246 -19.41 -15.41 -6.42
CA SER A 246 -20.40 -16.37 -6.90
C SER A 246 -21.35 -16.93 -5.81
N SER A 247 -20.99 -16.80 -4.54
CA SER A 247 -21.85 -17.24 -3.43
C SER A 247 -23.02 -16.31 -3.13
N PHE A 248 -23.01 -15.06 -3.65
CA PHE A 248 -24.05 -14.07 -3.39
C PHE A 248 -24.44 -13.22 -4.62
N PHE A 249 -23.51 -13.05 -5.58
CA PHE A 249 -23.74 -12.23 -6.77
C PHE A 249 -24.22 -13.12 -7.92
N MET A 250 -25.48 -12.87 -8.37
CA MET A 250 -26.15 -13.68 -9.40
C MET A 250 -25.90 -13.17 -10.81
N GLY A 251 -25.54 -11.90 -10.94
CA GLY A 251 -25.24 -11.28 -12.22
C GLY A 251 -25.65 -9.81 -12.29
N GLY A 252 -25.22 -9.15 -13.38
CA GLY A 252 -25.59 -7.78 -13.73
C GLY A 252 -26.00 -7.64 -15.18
N VAL A 253 -26.93 -6.74 -15.49
CA VAL A 253 -27.39 -6.38 -16.82
C VAL A 253 -27.36 -4.88 -17.02
#